data_f1171a6a4d272f9128cf50cf725690f8
#
_entry.id   f1171a6a4d272f9128cf50cf725690f8
#
_cell.length_a   1.000
_cell.length_b   1.000
_cell.length_c   1.000
_cell.angle_alpha   90.00
_cell.angle_beta   90.00
_cell.angle_gamma   90.00
#
_symmetry.space_group_name_H-M   'P 1'
#
loop_
_entity.id
_entity.type
_entity.pdbx_description
1 polymer ?
#
loop_
_entity_poly.entity_id
_entity_poly.type
_entity_poly.pdbx_seq_one_letter_code
_entity_poly.pdbx_strand_id
1 'polypeptide(L)'
;MKTPVSHFLTTISALLTIGIQPAAAQPFEAVGMRALGMGGAFVAVANDSSATWWNPAGLATGPFLDLALTRASGESGDALPASRTGLWSFSLGTPPLGVSYYRLRITDIRATSPTAPAEAGREDRAAGVGIRSLSVSQFGATVLHTITTGVSAGATVKYLRGTAHVRDLDGTDAAGAIADLLDEGDDLSGGDGEGAVDIDVGVLAAMGAVRVGVTARNLREPSFSGRRLERQVRAGAAFDAAAAGGLPLTVSLDVDLRRYAAATGDRRVVAFGGEHWVRPQRVALRGGARFNTAGEQDRTVTAGASVAVRAALFVDGYGAVGAKTGESGWGVAARVSF
;
A
#
# COMPACT_ATOMS: atom_id res chain seq x y z
N MET A 1 73.48 10.51 14.36
CA MET A 1 72.22 10.28 15.10
C MET A 1 71.04 10.84 14.24
N LYS A 2 70.40 10.04 13.53
CA LYS A 2 69.16 10.38 12.72
C LYS A 2 68.14 9.29 12.99
N THR A 3 67.10 9.63 13.69
CA THR A 3 65.92 8.76 13.95
C THR A 3 65.02 8.68 12.74
N PRO A 4 64.53 7.51 12.37
CA PRO A 4 63.48 7.39 11.36
C PRO A 4 62.12 7.44 12.07
N VAL A 5 61.30 8.42 11.69
CA VAL A 5 59.86 8.47 11.95
C VAL A 5 59.17 8.42 10.60
N SER A 6 58.78 7.26 10.16
CA SER A 6 57.89 7.12 8.99
C SER A 6 57.53 5.66 8.86
N HIS A 7 56.42 5.23 9.46
CA HIS A 7 55.58 4.07 9.09
C HIS A 7 54.42 3.93 10.09
N PHE A 8 53.46 4.86 10.04
CA PHE A 8 52.21 4.66 10.74
C PHE A 8 51.11 5.49 10.08
N LEU A 9 50.75 5.16 8.85
CA LEU A 9 49.56 5.77 8.22
C LEU A 9 49.20 5.00 6.94
N THR A 10 48.87 3.72 7.08
CA THR A 10 48.21 2.97 6.00
C THR A 10 47.46 1.78 6.59
N THR A 11 46.39 2.02 7.29
CA THR A 11 45.34 1.02 7.55
C THR A 11 44.18 1.73 8.21
N ILE A 12 43.17 2.10 7.50
CA ILE A 12 41.76 2.26 7.86
C ILE A 12 41.10 2.97 6.67
N SER A 13 40.74 2.23 5.67
CA SER A 13 39.74 2.65 4.66
C SER A 13 39.10 1.41 4.05
N ALA A 14 38.70 0.48 4.91
CA ALA A 14 37.67 -0.48 4.59
C ALA A 14 36.37 0.05 5.24
N LEU A 15 35.88 1.20 4.74
CA LEU A 15 34.55 1.64 5.06
C LEU A 15 33.58 0.67 4.35
N LEU A 16 32.90 -0.12 5.16
CA LEU A 16 31.69 -0.84 4.84
C LEU A 16 30.79 0.07 3.98
N THR A 17 30.72 -0.20 2.71
CA THR A 17 29.52 0.10 1.92
C THR A 17 28.47 -0.88 2.39
N ILE A 18 27.80 -0.57 3.49
CA ILE A 18 26.51 -1.14 3.81
C ILE A 18 25.62 -0.65 2.68
N GLY A 19 25.40 -1.52 1.69
CA GLY A 19 24.43 -1.27 0.64
C GLY A 19 23.09 -1.04 1.34
N ILE A 20 22.63 0.22 1.35
CA ILE A 20 21.29 0.56 1.78
C ILE A 20 20.38 -0.14 0.76
N GLN A 21 19.92 -1.33 1.12
CA GLN A 21 18.92 -2.05 0.34
C GLN A 21 17.68 -1.15 0.32
N PRO A 22 17.14 -0.77 -0.85
CA PRO A 22 15.94 0.03 -0.88
C PRO A 22 14.82 -0.73 -0.18
N ALA A 23 14.31 -0.16 0.88
CA ALA A 23 13.17 -0.69 1.59
C ALA A 23 11.98 -0.70 0.64
N ALA A 24 11.35 -1.85 0.43
CA ALA A 24 10.08 -1.91 -0.29
C ALA A 24 8.98 -1.68 0.74
N ALA A 25 8.53 -0.44 0.89
CA ALA A 25 7.38 -0.14 1.71
C ALA A 25 6.11 -0.76 1.11
N GLN A 26 5.26 -1.27 2.00
CA GLN A 26 3.91 -1.70 1.65
C GLN A 26 3.14 -0.50 1.07
N PRO A 27 2.55 -0.60 -0.14
CA PRO A 27 1.80 0.53 -0.69
C PRO A 27 0.60 0.86 0.19
N PHE A 28 0.33 2.15 0.41
CA PHE A 28 -0.83 2.60 1.18
C PHE A 28 -2.12 2.22 0.45
N GLU A 29 -2.14 2.38 -0.87
CA GLU A 29 -3.25 2.12 -1.79
C GLU A 29 -3.32 0.62 -2.15
N ALA A 30 -3.61 -0.23 -1.16
CA ALA A 30 -3.71 -1.67 -1.38
C ALA A 30 -5.09 -2.25 -1.01
N VAL A 31 -5.84 -1.62 -0.11
CA VAL A 31 -6.99 -2.21 0.56
C VAL A 31 -8.27 -1.41 0.33
N GLY A 32 -9.41 -2.10 0.20
CA GLY A 32 -10.75 -1.50 0.15
C GLY A 32 -11.14 -0.98 -1.23
N MET A 33 -12.12 -1.61 -1.86
CA MET A 33 -12.55 -1.26 -3.22
C MET A 33 -13.11 0.16 -3.32
N ARG A 34 -13.77 0.64 -2.24
CA ARG A 34 -14.24 2.03 -2.17
C ARG A 34 -13.06 3.01 -2.20
N ALA A 35 -12.07 2.77 -1.35
CA ALA A 35 -10.88 3.60 -1.26
C ALA A 35 -10.09 3.63 -2.56
N LEU A 36 -9.87 2.46 -3.16
CA LEU A 36 -9.13 2.32 -4.41
C LEU A 36 -9.87 2.97 -5.59
N GLY A 37 -11.20 2.84 -5.65
CA GLY A 37 -12.02 3.51 -6.65
C GLY A 37 -12.02 5.04 -6.53
N MET A 38 -11.73 5.58 -5.33
CA MET A 38 -11.57 7.02 -5.06
C MET A 38 -10.09 7.47 -5.14
N GLY A 39 -9.24 6.74 -5.85
CA GLY A 39 -7.83 7.10 -6.01
C GLY A 39 -6.97 6.97 -4.75
N GLY A 40 -7.51 6.45 -3.65
CA GLY A 40 -6.85 6.41 -2.35
C GLY A 40 -7.07 7.67 -1.51
N ALA A 41 -7.99 8.55 -1.88
CA ALA A 41 -8.43 9.68 -1.07
C ALA A 41 -9.50 9.23 -0.08
N PHE A 42 -9.11 8.63 1.04
CA PHE A 42 -10.06 7.91 1.89
C PHE A 42 -9.88 8.12 3.40
N VAL A 43 -8.81 8.73 3.87
CA VAL A 43 -8.49 8.91 5.31
C VAL A 43 -9.60 9.63 6.09
N ALA A 44 -10.26 10.61 5.47
CA ALA A 44 -11.37 11.35 6.08
C ALA A 44 -12.75 10.73 5.79
N VAL A 45 -12.84 9.73 4.90
CA VAL A 45 -14.11 9.07 4.48
C VAL A 45 -14.20 7.62 4.96
N ALA A 46 -13.12 7.06 5.47
CA ALA A 46 -13.02 5.67 5.89
C ALA A 46 -14.05 5.36 6.98
N ASN A 47 -15.18 4.79 6.59
CA ASN A 47 -16.28 4.44 7.51
C ASN A 47 -16.82 3.03 7.28
N ASP A 48 -16.16 2.20 6.48
CA ASP A 48 -16.43 0.78 6.31
C ASP A 48 -15.35 -0.06 7.01
N SER A 49 -15.41 -1.37 6.89
CA SER A 49 -14.44 -2.29 7.52
C SER A 49 -12.99 -2.07 7.07
N SER A 50 -12.76 -1.44 5.90
CA SER A 50 -11.42 -1.06 5.47
C SER A 50 -10.82 0.12 6.25
N ALA A 51 -11.60 0.78 7.12
CA ALA A 51 -11.09 1.78 8.06
C ALA A 51 -10.00 1.22 8.98
N THR A 52 -10.02 -0.08 9.29
CA THR A 52 -8.94 -0.79 10.00
C THR A 52 -7.57 -0.63 9.32
N TRP A 53 -7.54 -0.29 8.03
CA TRP A 53 -6.36 -0.01 7.24
C TRP A 53 -6.15 1.50 7.01
N TRP A 54 -7.21 2.23 6.62
CA TRP A 54 -7.11 3.62 6.18
C TRP A 54 -7.05 4.61 7.31
N ASN A 55 -7.97 4.51 8.27
CA ASN A 55 -8.03 5.34 9.46
C ASN A 55 -8.87 4.64 10.53
N PRO A 56 -8.26 4.05 11.55
CA PRO A 56 -8.97 3.31 12.60
C PRO A 56 -10.09 4.10 13.27
N ALA A 57 -9.94 5.44 13.39
CA ALA A 57 -10.97 6.31 13.96
C ALA A 57 -12.25 6.39 13.13
N GLY A 58 -12.16 6.05 11.85
CA GLY A 58 -13.28 6.15 10.91
C GLY A 58 -14.42 5.17 11.16
N LEU A 59 -14.16 4.04 11.83
CA LEU A 59 -15.22 3.10 12.25
C LEU A 59 -16.29 3.77 13.12
N ALA A 60 -15.95 4.88 13.81
CA ALA A 60 -16.93 5.63 14.62
C ALA A 60 -18.11 6.18 13.81
N THR A 61 -17.94 6.40 12.52
CA THR A 61 -18.95 6.95 11.61
C THR A 61 -19.51 5.90 10.66
N GLY A 62 -19.12 4.64 10.84
CA GLY A 62 -19.51 3.53 10.01
C GLY A 62 -20.87 2.94 10.33
N PRO A 63 -21.32 1.97 9.53
CA PRO A 63 -22.52 1.19 9.81
C PRO A 63 -22.36 0.35 11.08
N PHE A 64 -23.47 -0.17 11.58
CA PHE A 64 -23.45 -1.05 12.75
C PHE A 64 -22.58 -2.29 12.54
N LEU A 65 -22.61 -2.84 11.32
CA LEU A 65 -21.75 -3.93 10.90
C LEU A 65 -21.34 -3.72 9.43
N ASP A 66 -20.06 -3.79 9.17
CA ASP A 66 -19.50 -3.89 7.82
C ASP A 66 -18.51 -5.04 7.75
N LEU A 67 -18.70 -5.94 6.80
CA LEU A 67 -17.84 -7.11 6.57
C LEU A 67 -17.51 -7.17 5.09
N ALA A 68 -16.24 -7.33 4.77
CA ALA A 68 -15.79 -7.43 3.38
C ALA A 68 -14.78 -8.57 3.17
N LEU A 69 -14.95 -9.27 2.05
CA LEU A 69 -13.97 -10.17 1.46
C LEU A 69 -13.48 -9.54 0.16
N THR A 70 -12.17 -9.41 0.02
CA THR A 70 -11.59 -8.64 -1.09
C THR A 70 -10.48 -9.41 -1.80
N ARG A 71 -10.47 -9.31 -3.12
CA ARG A 71 -9.33 -9.69 -3.99
C ARG A 71 -8.97 -8.49 -4.86
N ALA A 72 -7.67 -8.16 -4.89
CA ALA A 72 -7.17 -7.09 -5.76
C ALA A 72 -5.78 -7.46 -6.31
N SER A 73 -5.46 -6.89 -7.46
CA SER A 73 -4.15 -6.96 -8.07
C SER A 73 -3.81 -5.61 -8.69
N GLY A 74 -2.53 -5.26 -8.68
CA GLY A 74 -2.01 -4.07 -9.36
C GLY A 74 -0.62 -4.36 -9.90
N GLU A 75 -0.32 -3.81 -11.05
CA GLU A 75 0.96 -3.91 -11.72
C GLU A 75 1.51 -2.51 -12.00
N SER A 76 2.81 -2.38 -11.99
CA SER A 76 3.51 -1.12 -12.28
C SER A 76 4.80 -1.43 -13.02
N GLY A 77 4.97 -0.81 -14.20
CA GLY A 77 6.13 -0.94 -15.07
C GLY A 77 5.92 -1.93 -16.22
N ASP A 78 6.03 -1.43 -17.46
CA ASP A 78 6.05 -2.23 -18.68
C ASP A 78 7.47 -2.70 -19.03
N ALA A 79 8.48 -2.14 -18.35
CA ALA A 79 9.89 -2.46 -18.45
C ALA A 79 10.52 -2.46 -17.05
N LEU A 80 11.74 -2.94 -16.90
CA LEU A 80 12.46 -2.93 -15.63
C LEU A 80 12.79 -1.50 -15.17
N PRO A 81 12.53 -1.15 -13.91
CA PRO A 81 11.98 -1.98 -12.85
C PRO A 81 10.45 -2.12 -12.95
N ALA A 82 9.95 -3.32 -12.67
CA ALA A 82 8.52 -3.59 -12.64
C ALA A 82 8.11 -4.24 -11.32
N SER A 83 6.84 -4.11 -10.96
CA SER A 83 6.31 -4.71 -9.74
C SER A 83 4.86 -5.14 -9.89
N ARG A 84 4.48 -6.18 -9.15
CA ARG A 84 3.10 -6.63 -8.98
C ARG A 84 2.75 -6.67 -7.50
N THR A 85 1.54 -6.23 -7.18
CA THR A 85 0.98 -6.30 -5.85
C THR A 85 -0.31 -7.11 -5.89
N GLY A 86 -0.38 -8.18 -5.12
CA GLY A 86 -1.57 -9.01 -4.95
C GLY A 86 -2.12 -8.88 -3.54
N LEU A 87 -3.43 -8.69 -3.39
CA LEU A 87 -4.13 -8.64 -2.12
C LEU A 87 -5.21 -9.71 -2.05
N TRP A 88 -5.28 -10.37 -0.91
CA TRP A 88 -6.47 -11.04 -0.40
C TRP A 88 -6.75 -10.55 1.01
N SER A 89 -8.01 -10.23 1.32
CA SER A 89 -8.33 -9.72 2.64
C SER A 89 -9.72 -10.08 3.12
N PHE A 90 -9.83 -10.15 4.43
CA PHE A 90 -11.07 -10.18 5.19
C PHE A 90 -11.04 -9.02 6.18
N SER A 91 -12.11 -8.26 6.27
CA SER A 91 -12.25 -7.19 7.27
C SER A 91 -13.66 -7.14 7.82
N LEU A 92 -13.76 -6.88 9.12
CA LEU A 92 -14.99 -6.68 9.85
C LEU A 92 -14.83 -5.40 10.67
N GLY A 93 -15.81 -4.51 10.60
CA GLY A 93 -15.89 -3.29 11.39
C GLY A 93 -17.25 -3.15 12.02
N THR A 94 -17.24 -2.74 13.28
CA THR A 94 -18.39 -2.25 14.04
C THR A 94 -17.93 -1.07 14.86
N PRO A 95 -18.76 -0.08 15.16
CA PRO A 95 -18.43 0.84 16.25
C PRO A 95 -18.58 0.12 17.60
N PRO A 96 -17.54 -0.04 18.45
CA PRO A 96 -16.21 0.57 18.44
C PRO A 96 -15.06 -0.37 18.07
N LEU A 97 -15.30 -1.48 17.41
CA LEU A 97 -14.32 -2.55 17.20
C LEU A 97 -14.11 -2.89 15.71
N GLY A 98 -12.92 -3.34 15.37
CA GLY A 98 -12.63 -3.90 14.06
C GLY A 98 -11.67 -5.08 14.14
N VAL A 99 -11.83 -6.03 13.22
CA VAL A 99 -10.93 -7.15 13.03
C VAL A 99 -10.58 -7.23 11.56
N SER A 100 -9.32 -7.47 11.24
CA SER A 100 -8.88 -7.56 9.86
C SER A 100 -7.80 -8.61 9.67
N TYR A 101 -7.84 -9.24 8.51
CA TYR A 101 -6.78 -10.07 7.99
C TYR A 101 -6.46 -9.63 6.56
N TYR A 102 -5.21 -9.24 6.34
CA TYR A 102 -4.70 -8.84 5.03
C TYR A 102 -3.52 -9.74 4.66
N ARG A 103 -3.56 -10.33 3.49
CA ARG A 103 -2.41 -11.00 2.89
C ARG A 103 -2.02 -10.24 1.64
N LEU A 104 -0.89 -9.56 1.73
CA LEU A 104 -0.31 -8.76 0.68
C LEU A 104 0.94 -9.48 0.15
N ARG A 105 1.03 -9.63 -1.17
CA ARG A 105 2.23 -10.06 -1.87
C ARG A 105 2.73 -8.91 -2.73
N ILE A 106 4.01 -8.65 -2.68
CA ILE A 106 4.68 -7.64 -3.49
C ILE A 106 5.83 -8.36 -4.20
N THR A 107 5.73 -8.47 -5.51
CA THR A 107 6.79 -8.99 -6.36
C THR A 107 7.41 -7.84 -7.11
N ASP A 108 8.71 -7.65 -7.00
CA ASP A 108 9.46 -6.65 -7.74
C ASP A 108 10.60 -7.29 -8.54
N ILE A 109 10.81 -6.83 -9.77
CA ILE A 109 11.88 -7.26 -10.66
C ILE A 109 12.72 -6.06 -11.08
N ARG A 110 14.03 -6.23 -11.06
CA ARG A 110 15.01 -5.19 -11.38
C ARG A 110 16.17 -5.73 -12.16
N ALA A 111 16.76 -4.91 -13.02
CA ALA A 111 18.03 -5.24 -13.61
C ALA A 111 19.11 -5.36 -12.54
N THR A 112 19.91 -6.41 -12.58
CA THR A 112 21.11 -6.58 -11.76
C THR A 112 22.35 -6.22 -12.59
N SER A 113 23.36 -5.61 -11.91
CA SER A 113 24.65 -5.38 -12.58
C SER A 113 25.34 -6.71 -12.84
N PRO A 114 26.05 -6.88 -13.95
CA PRO A 114 26.81 -8.09 -14.22
C PRO A 114 27.81 -8.36 -13.09
N THR A 115 27.75 -9.54 -12.50
CA THR A 115 28.67 -9.94 -11.41
C THR A 115 30.01 -10.45 -11.97
N ALA A 116 30.12 -10.56 -13.30
CA ALA A 116 31.30 -11.12 -13.95
C ALA A 116 32.53 -10.18 -13.87
N PRO A 117 33.74 -10.72 -13.65
CA PRO A 117 34.98 -9.94 -13.66
C PRO A 117 35.17 -9.19 -14.98
N ALA A 118 35.93 -8.09 -14.97
CA ALA A 118 36.19 -7.28 -16.19
C ALA A 118 36.82 -8.06 -17.35
N GLU A 119 37.41 -9.22 -17.09
CA GLU A 119 38.04 -10.13 -18.07
C GLU A 119 37.06 -11.14 -18.67
N ALA A 120 35.82 -11.23 -18.17
CA ALA A 120 34.82 -12.15 -18.72
C ALA A 120 34.37 -11.73 -20.12
N GLY A 121 34.00 -12.72 -20.94
CA GLY A 121 33.51 -12.54 -22.30
C GLY A 121 32.24 -11.66 -22.35
N ARG A 122 31.89 -11.21 -23.56
CA ARG A 122 30.73 -10.32 -23.75
C ARG A 122 29.39 -11.00 -23.40
N GLU A 123 29.35 -12.33 -23.56
CA GLU A 123 28.15 -13.15 -23.21
C GLU A 123 28.02 -13.32 -21.71
N ASP A 124 29.14 -13.42 -20.98
CA ASP A 124 29.12 -13.53 -19.50
C ASP A 124 28.79 -12.21 -18.79
N ARG A 125 28.70 -11.10 -19.52
CA ARG A 125 28.31 -9.76 -19.03
C ARG A 125 26.88 -9.38 -19.37
N ALA A 126 26.04 -10.34 -19.74
CA ALA A 126 24.61 -10.07 -19.90
C ALA A 126 24.04 -9.55 -18.61
N ALA A 127 23.24 -8.47 -18.71
CA ALA A 127 22.55 -7.93 -17.55
C ALA A 127 21.59 -9.00 -17.01
N GLY A 128 21.73 -9.34 -15.74
CA GLY A 128 20.82 -10.26 -15.06
C GLY A 128 19.55 -9.55 -14.60
N VAL A 129 18.60 -10.32 -14.12
CA VAL A 129 17.34 -9.84 -13.52
C VAL A 129 17.22 -10.40 -12.12
N GLY A 130 17.06 -9.52 -11.12
CA GLY A 130 16.74 -9.90 -9.74
C GLY A 130 15.24 -9.89 -9.52
N ILE A 131 14.69 -11.04 -9.15
CA ILE A 131 13.30 -11.23 -8.74
C ILE A 131 13.25 -11.20 -7.22
N ARG A 132 12.37 -10.39 -6.66
CA ARG A 132 12.17 -10.27 -5.21
C ARG A 132 10.69 -10.35 -4.90
N SER A 133 10.31 -11.28 -4.05
CA SER A 133 8.94 -11.44 -3.57
C SER A 133 8.88 -11.27 -2.07
N LEU A 134 7.98 -10.42 -1.59
CA LEU A 134 7.67 -10.22 -0.18
C LEU A 134 6.19 -10.56 0.04
N SER A 135 5.92 -11.61 0.82
CA SER A 135 4.57 -11.93 1.26
C SER A 135 4.40 -11.53 2.72
N VAL A 136 3.45 -10.64 3.00
CA VAL A 136 3.12 -10.20 4.36
C VAL A 136 1.68 -10.55 4.67
N SER A 137 1.48 -11.36 5.70
CA SER A 137 0.17 -11.60 6.31
C SER A 137 0.06 -10.73 7.55
N GLN A 138 -1.04 -10.00 7.68
CA GLN A 138 -1.32 -9.11 8.80
C GLN A 138 -2.66 -9.49 9.42
N PHE A 139 -2.66 -9.77 10.72
CA PHE A 139 -3.87 -9.84 11.53
C PHE A 139 -3.95 -8.60 12.40
N GLY A 140 -5.06 -7.87 12.35
CA GLY A 140 -5.27 -6.62 13.07
C GLY A 140 -6.52 -6.64 13.94
N ALA A 141 -6.38 -6.09 15.16
CA ALA A 141 -7.48 -5.78 16.06
C ALA A 141 -7.52 -4.26 16.26
N THR A 142 -8.66 -3.67 15.94
CA THR A 142 -8.89 -2.22 16.01
C THR A 142 -9.80 -1.90 17.15
N VAL A 143 -9.43 -0.87 17.92
CA VAL A 143 -10.28 -0.25 18.93
C VAL A 143 -10.34 1.25 18.68
N LEU A 144 -11.47 1.84 18.96
CA LEU A 144 -11.63 3.28 18.84
C LEU A 144 -12.38 3.85 20.06
N HIS A 145 -12.18 5.13 20.28
CA HIS A 145 -12.87 5.89 21.31
C HIS A 145 -13.31 7.25 20.77
N THR A 146 -14.55 7.62 21.05
CA THR A 146 -15.04 8.96 20.76
C THR A 146 -14.62 9.89 21.89
N ILE A 147 -13.72 10.83 21.59
CA ILE A 147 -13.14 11.77 22.55
C ILE A 147 -14.19 12.83 22.94
N THR A 148 -14.87 13.36 21.93
CA THR A 148 -15.97 14.31 22.05
C THR A 148 -16.89 14.18 20.84
N THR A 149 -18.05 14.82 20.86
CA THR A 149 -18.99 14.80 19.75
C THR A 149 -18.28 15.22 18.46
N GLY A 150 -18.29 14.33 17.47
CA GLY A 150 -17.65 14.53 16.16
C GLY A 150 -16.13 14.29 16.13
N VAL A 151 -15.46 13.96 17.24
CA VAL A 151 -14.03 13.66 17.26
C VAL A 151 -13.77 12.28 17.84
N SER A 152 -13.13 11.44 17.04
CA SER A 152 -12.79 10.06 17.41
C SER A 152 -11.31 9.81 17.20
N ALA A 153 -10.74 8.93 18.02
CA ALA A 153 -9.40 8.38 17.86
C ALA A 153 -9.48 6.86 17.84
N GLY A 154 -8.63 6.22 17.04
CA GLY A 154 -8.59 4.78 16.94
C GLY A 154 -7.16 4.25 16.82
N ALA A 155 -6.99 3.01 17.21
CA ALA A 155 -5.73 2.30 17.06
C ALA A 155 -5.99 0.87 16.58
N THR A 156 -5.11 0.38 15.70
CA THR A 156 -5.05 -1.02 15.28
C THR A 156 -3.75 -1.62 15.78
N VAL A 157 -3.84 -2.59 16.67
CA VAL A 157 -2.70 -3.47 17.01
C VAL A 157 -2.68 -4.59 16.00
N LYS A 158 -1.53 -4.84 15.37
CA LYS A 158 -1.41 -5.83 14.31
C LYS A 158 -0.23 -6.75 14.54
N TYR A 159 -0.45 -8.03 14.28
CA TYR A 159 0.59 -9.03 14.16
C TYR A 159 0.85 -9.27 12.68
N LEU A 160 2.11 -9.13 12.27
CA LEU A 160 2.55 -9.33 10.91
C LEU A 160 3.45 -10.57 10.85
N ARG A 161 3.30 -11.35 9.79
CA ARG A 161 4.24 -12.41 9.43
C ARG A 161 4.68 -12.17 8.00
N GLY A 162 5.97 -11.89 7.82
CA GLY A 162 6.60 -11.63 6.53
C GLY A 162 7.52 -12.76 6.11
N THR A 163 7.50 -13.09 4.82
CA THR A 163 8.44 -14.03 4.18
C THR A 163 8.96 -13.36 2.91
N ALA A 164 10.28 -13.20 2.80
CA ALA A 164 10.92 -12.60 1.65
C ALA A 164 11.72 -13.65 0.89
N HIS A 165 11.63 -13.61 -0.45
CA HIS A 165 12.39 -14.44 -1.36
C HIS A 165 13.16 -13.56 -2.34
N VAL A 166 14.37 -14.00 -2.68
CA VAL A 166 15.21 -13.36 -3.69
C VAL A 166 15.71 -14.45 -4.62
N ARG A 167 15.62 -14.20 -5.92
CA ARG A 167 16.16 -15.05 -6.98
C ARG A 167 16.81 -14.16 -8.01
N ASP A 168 18.04 -14.45 -8.35
CA ASP A 168 18.77 -13.77 -9.42
C ASP A 168 18.82 -14.70 -10.63
N LEU A 169 18.49 -14.16 -11.81
CA LEU A 169 18.50 -14.82 -13.11
C LEU A 169 19.58 -14.16 -13.96
N ASP A 170 20.41 -14.97 -14.62
CA ASP A 170 21.49 -14.52 -15.48
C ASP A 170 21.26 -14.99 -16.93
N GLY A 171 21.81 -14.25 -17.89
CA GLY A 171 21.88 -14.64 -19.31
C GLY A 171 20.51 -14.83 -19.96
N THR A 172 20.28 -16.01 -20.56
CA THR A 172 19.04 -16.32 -21.30
C THR A 172 17.81 -16.44 -20.43
N ASP A 173 17.97 -16.80 -19.16
CA ASP A 173 16.86 -16.93 -18.21
C ASP A 173 16.28 -15.57 -17.83
N ALA A 174 17.09 -14.50 -17.94
CA ALA A 174 16.67 -13.13 -17.73
C ALA A 174 15.91 -12.52 -18.93
N ALA A 175 15.83 -13.19 -20.06
CA ALA A 175 15.24 -12.69 -21.33
C ALA A 175 13.72 -12.92 -21.42
N GLY A 176 13.06 -13.36 -20.36
CA GLY A 176 11.60 -13.57 -20.30
C GLY A 176 10.80 -12.28 -20.44
N ALA A 177 9.52 -12.41 -20.79
CA ALA A 177 8.59 -11.28 -20.72
C ALA A 177 8.41 -10.82 -19.26
N ILE A 178 8.16 -9.53 -19.05
CA ILE A 178 7.94 -8.96 -17.69
C ILE A 178 6.87 -9.72 -16.93
N ALA A 179 5.77 -10.08 -17.60
CA ALA A 179 4.67 -10.84 -17.00
C ALA A 179 5.12 -12.23 -16.51
N ASP A 180 5.92 -12.95 -17.29
CA ASP A 180 6.42 -14.29 -16.93
C ASP A 180 7.37 -14.22 -15.72
N LEU A 181 8.22 -13.20 -15.65
CA LEU A 181 9.12 -12.97 -14.51
C LEU A 181 8.36 -12.58 -13.25
N LEU A 182 7.25 -11.85 -13.38
CA LEU A 182 6.36 -11.53 -12.25
C LEU A 182 5.61 -12.78 -11.78
N ASP A 183 5.16 -13.64 -12.69
CA ASP A 183 4.51 -14.91 -12.37
C ASP A 183 5.49 -15.84 -11.64
N GLU A 184 6.73 -15.95 -12.12
CA GLU A 184 7.78 -16.70 -11.44
C GLU A 184 8.04 -16.18 -10.02
N GLY A 185 8.07 -14.87 -9.84
CA GLY A 185 8.22 -14.24 -8.53
C GLY A 185 7.02 -14.49 -7.60
N ASP A 186 5.80 -14.58 -8.15
CA ASP A 186 4.60 -14.90 -7.37
C ASP A 186 4.57 -16.38 -6.95
N ASP A 187 5.21 -17.27 -7.69
CA ASP A 187 5.34 -18.69 -7.36
C ASP A 187 6.43 -19.00 -6.33
N LEU A 188 7.33 -18.03 -6.05
CA LEU A 188 8.32 -18.19 -5.00
C LEU A 188 7.65 -18.40 -3.65
N SER A 189 7.89 -19.56 -3.06
CA SER A 189 7.29 -19.98 -1.81
C SER A 189 8.28 -20.76 -0.93
N GLY A 190 8.01 -20.84 0.37
CA GLY A 190 8.88 -21.51 1.34
C GLY A 190 9.55 -20.50 2.28
N GLY A 191 10.54 -20.97 3.03
CA GLY A 191 11.30 -20.19 4.00
C GLY A 191 10.57 -19.94 5.33
N ASP A 192 11.35 -19.60 6.35
CA ASP A 192 10.83 -19.26 7.67
C ASP A 192 10.29 -17.84 7.68
N GLY A 193 9.02 -17.69 8.07
CA GLY A 193 8.40 -16.38 8.20
C GLY A 193 8.83 -15.69 9.50
N GLU A 194 9.24 -14.44 9.38
CA GLU A 194 9.53 -13.58 10.53
C GLU A 194 8.24 -12.93 11.06
N GLY A 195 8.07 -12.92 12.39
CA GLY A 195 6.90 -12.32 13.05
C GLY A 195 7.24 -10.97 13.66
N ALA A 196 6.31 -10.03 13.59
CA ALA A 196 6.45 -8.72 14.23
C ALA A 196 5.09 -8.19 14.72
N VAL A 197 5.12 -7.38 15.77
CA VAL A 197 3.96 -6.62 16.25
C VAL A 197 4.15 -5.16 15.91
N ASP A 198 3.10 -4.53 15.40
CA ASP A 198 3.11 -3.13 15.03
C ASP A 198 1.77 -2.45 15.37
N ILE A 199 1.72 -1.13 15.25
CA ILE A 199 0.55 -0.32 15.63
C ILE A 199 0.30 0.72 14.53
N ASP A 200 -0.99 0.87 14.17
CA ASP A 200 -1.49 1.97 13.37
C ASP A 200 -2.40 2.84 14.25
N VAL A 201 -2.39 4.14 14.07
CA VAL A 201 -3.26 5.07 14.82
C VAL A 201 -3.94 6.05 13.87
N GLY A 202 -5.11 6.53 14.26
CA GLY A 202 -5.83 7.52 13.48
C GLY A 202 -6.70 8.41 14.33
N VAL A 203 -6.97 9.60 13.80
CA VAL A 203 -7.92 10.57 14.37
C VAL A 203 -8.85 11.03 13.24
N LEU A 204 -10.10 11.20 13.55
CA LEU A 204 -11.12 11.72 12.65
C LEU A 204 -11.94 12.79 13.39
N ALA A 205 -12.09 13.95 12.78
CA ALA A 205 -13.01 15.00 13.20
C ALA A 205 -14.08 15.23 12.14
N ALA A 206 -15.35 15.15 12.52
CA ALA A 206 -16.52 15.37 11.68
C ALA A 206 -17.30 16.58 12.19
N MET A 207 -17.42 17.61 11.34
CA MET A 207 -18.07 18.89 11.65
C MET A 207 -19.12 19.19 10.57
N GLY A 208 -20.33 18.68 10.78
CA GLY A 208 -21.40 18.77 9.78
C GLY A 208 -21.02 18.05 8.48
N ALA A 209 -20.95 18.78 7.38
CA ALA A 209 -20.58 18.25 6.07
C ALA A 209 -19.07 18.07 5.86
N VAL A 210 -18.23 18.65 6.71
CA VAL A 210 -16.76 18.59 6.58
C VAL A 210 -16.20 17.52 7.52
N ARG A 211 -15.29 16.73 7.01
CA ARG A 211 -14.51 15.74 7.77
C ARG A 211 -13.03 15.95 7.52
N VAL A 212 -12.22 15.83 8.56
CA VAL A 212 -10.76 15.84 8.46
C VAL A 212 -10.20 14.68 9.26
N GLY A 213 -9.18 14.04 8.73
CA GLY A 213 -8.58 12.87 9.35
C GLY A 213 -7.07 12.86 9.19
N VAL A 214 -6.39 12.22 10.14
CA VAL A 214 -4.97 11.92 10.07
C VAL A 214 -4.77 10.48 10.51
N THR A 215 -3.92 9.76 9.80
CA THR A 215 -3.53 8.40 10.16
C THR A 215 -2.01 8.25 10.10
N ALA A 216 -1.47 7.45 11.01
CA ALA A 216 -0.07 7.03 10.98
C ALA A 216 -0.02 5.50 11.07
N ARG A 217 0.65 4.87 10.09
CA ARG A 217 0.79 3.43 9.98
C ARG A 217 2.24 3.02 10.13
N ASN A 218 2.43 1.76 10.51
CA ASN A 218 3.74 1.15 10.71
C ASN A 218 4.58 1.96 11.72
N LEU A 219 4.01 2.27 12.90
CA LEU A 219 4.67 3.11 13.91
C LEU A 219 5.99 2.52 14.39
N ARG A 220 6.12 1.20 14.44
CA ARG A 220 7.32 0.49 14.86
C ARG A 220 8.25 0.13 13.71
N GLU A 221 7.83 0.38 12.48
CA GLU A 221 8.60 0.11 11.26
C GLU A 221 9.16 -1.33 11.21
N PRO A 222 8.32 -2.38 11.31
CA PRO A 222 8.79 -3.75 11.33
C PRO A 222 9.56 -4.10 10.06
N SER A 223 10.54 -5.01 10.18
CA SER A 223 11.34 -5.47 9.06
C SER A 223 11.31 -6.97 8.93
N PHE A 224 11.38 -7.47 7.69
CA PHE A 224 11.39 -8.88 7.33
C PHE A 224 12.51 -9.13 6.34
N SER A 225 13.48 -9.96 6.71
CA SER A 225 14.67 -10.27 5.89
C SER A 225 15.35 -9.00 5.34
N GLY A 226 15.53 -7.99 6.20
CA GLY A 226 16.14 -6.71 5.87
C GLY A 226 15.23 -5.71 5.14
N ARG A 227 13.98 -6.08 4.80
CA ARG A 227 12.99 -5.17 4.20
C ARG A 227 12.14 -4.52 5.29
N ARG A 228 12.27 -3.22 5.45
CA ARG A 228 11.53 -2.44 6.44
C ARG A 228 10.20 -1.97 5.87
N LEU A 229 9.12 -2.13 6.64
CA LEU A 229 7.85 -1.45 6.39
C LEU A 229 7.91 -0.04 6.99
N GLU A 230 8.23 0.94 6.17
CA GLU A 230 8.40 2.32 6.63
C GLU A 230 7.10 2.91 7.18
N ARG A 231 7.25 3.82 8.13
CA ARG A 231 6.13 4.59 8.68
C ARG A 231 5.53 5.49 7.61
N GLN A 232 4.21 5.40 7.49
CA GLN A 232 3.42 6.21 6.57
C GLN A 232 2.51 7.13 7.38
N VAL A 233 2.48 8.41 7.04
CA VAL A 233 1.59 9.39 7.68
C VAL A 233 0.82 10.11 6.59
N ARG A 234 -0.51 10.06 6.67
CA ARG A 234 -1.42 10.65 5.67
C ARG A 234 -2.48 11.49 6.36
N ALA A 235 -2.74 12.67 5.82
CA ALA A 235 -3.86 13.52 6.22
C ALA A 235 -4.88 13.56 5.09
N GLY A 236 -6.15 13.67 5.44
CA GLY A 236 -7.26 13.76 4.51
C GLY A 236 -8.31 14.77 4.95
N ALA A 237 -9.01 15.33 3.97
CA ALA A 237 -10.19 16.17 4.14
C ALA A 237 -11.28 15.70 3.20
N ALA A 238 -12.55 15.77 3.64
CA ALA A 238 -13.69 15.40 2.83
C ALA A 238 -14.87 16.34 3.06
N PHE A 239 -15.70 16.47 2.03
CA PHE A 239 -16.95 17.19 2.05
C PHE A 239 -18.09 16.27 1.61
N ASP A 240 -19.11 16.17 2.44
CA ASP A 240 -20.33 15.39 2.20
C ASP A 240 -21.46 16.34 1.82
N ALA A 241 -21.76 16.43 0.53
CA ALA A 241 -22.77 17.36 0.04
C ALA A 241 -24.17 16.98 0.52
N ALA A 242 -24.47 15.69 0.76
CA ALA A 242 -25.77 15.29 1.30
C ALA A 242 -25.98 15.82 2.73
N ALA A 243 -24.94 15.84 3.56
CA ALA A 243 -25.00 16.42 4.90
C ALA A 243 -25.20 17.94 4.89
N ALA A 244 -24.87 18.59 3.77
CA ALA A 244 -25.16 20.02 3.52
C ALA A 244 -26.53 20.26 2.83
N GLY A 245 -27.36 19.24 2.66
CA GLY A 245 -28.67 19.31 1.98
C GLY A 245 -28.58 19.24 0.45
N GLY A 246 -27.43 18.87 -0.11
CA GLY A 246 -27.20 18.72 -1.55
C GLY A 246 -27.34 17.26 -2.04
N LEU A 247 -26.68 16.97 -3.14
CA LEU A 247 -26.66 15.65 -3.77
C LEU A 247 -25.95 14.61 -2.87
N PRO A 248 -26.26 13.31 -3.03
CA PRO A 248 -25.56 12.22 -2.35
C PRO A 248 -24.15 12.01 -2.94
N LEU A 249 -23.30 13.02 -2.77
CA LEU A 249 -21.94 13.12 -3.28
C LEU A 249 -20.99 13.42 -2.12
N THR A 250 -19.95 12.62 -2.00
CA THR A 250 -18.79 12.88 -1.13
C THR A 250 -17.57 13.12 -2.01
N VAL A 251 -16.82 14.18 -1.73
CA VAL A 251 -15.51 14.45 -2.35
C VAL A 251 -14.44 14.46 -1.28
N SER A 252 -13.23 14.01 -1.62
CA SER A 252 -12.12 13.95 -0.67
C SER A 252 -10.76 14.21 -1.32
N LEU A 253 -9.84 14.67 -0.48
CA LEU A 253 -8.44 14.94 -0.78
C LEU A 253 -7.59 14.33 0.33
N ASP A 254 -6.58 13.55 -0.04
CA ASP A 254 -5.58 13.01 0.89
C ASP A 254 -4.16 13.40 0.45
N VAL A 255 -3.27 13.59 1.42
CA VAL A 255 -1.87 13.95 1.19
C VAL A 255 -0.96 13.15 2.12
N ASP A 256 0.07 12.49 1.56
CA ASP A 256 1.15 11.90 2.36
C ASP A 256 2.01 13.01 2.97
N LEU A 257 2.14 13.02 4.29
CA LEU A 257 2.94 13.99 5.03
C LEU A 257 4.44 13.59 5.06
N ARG A 258 4.75 12.33 4.75
CA ARG A 258 6.12 11.81 4.67
C ARG A 258 6.34 11.10 3.33
N ARG A 259 7.60 11.14 2.85
CA ARG A 259 8.06 10.22 1.81
C ARG A 259 8.29 8.85 2.41
N TYR A 260 8.11 7.81 1.63
CA TYR A 260 8.47 6.44 1.95
C TYR A 260 9.02 5.75 0.70
N ALA A 261 9.95 4.80 0.90
CA ALA A 261 10.51 4.03 -0.19
C ALA A 261 9.51 2.93 -0.62
N ALA A 262 9.26 2.81 -1.92
CA ALA A 262 8.49 1.73 -2.53
C ALA A 262 9.36 0.92 -3.51
N ALA A 263 8.80 -0.17 -4.06
CA ALA A 263 9.51 -1.01 -5.01
C ALA A 263 10.04 -0.23 -6.23
N THR A 264 9.27 0.74 -6.72
CA THR A 264 9.59 1.57 -7.90
C THR A 264 10.26 2.91 -7.57
N GLY A 265 10.65 3.14 -6.31
CA GLY A 265 11.32 4.38 -5.89
C GLY A 265 10.57 5.12 -4.77
N ASP A 266 10.98 6.35 -4.48
CA ASP A 266 10.36 7.18 -3.44
C ASP A 266 8.93 7.55 -3.81
N ARG A 267 8.04 7.46 -2.81
CA ARG A 267 6.63 7.86 -2.96
C ARG A 267 6.22 8.91 -1.93
N ARG A 268 5.42 9.83 -2.39
CA ARG A 268 4.63 10.78 -1.61
C ARG A 268 3.40 11.15 -2.42
N VAL A 269 2.26 10.60 -2.06
CA VAL A 269 1.04 10.64 -2.85
C VAL A 269 0.17 11.82 -2.43
N VAL A 270 -0.43 12.48 -3.43
CA VAL A 270 -1.59 13.35 -3.32
C VAL A 270 -2.72 12.66 -4.08
N ALA A 271 -3.85 12.45 -3.43
CA ALA A 271 -5.00 11.74 -3.98
C ALA A 271 -6.28 12.57 -3.90
N PHE A 272 -7.08 12.52 -4.96
CA PHE A 272 -8.41 13.13 -5.05
C PHE A 272 -9.42 12.04 -5.37
N GLY A 273 -10.60 12.11 -4.75
CA GLY A 273 -11.64 11.14 -5.00
C GLY A 273 -13.05 11.68 -4.79
N GLY A 274 -14.01 11.01 -5.42
CA GLY A 274 -15.42 11.27 -5.24
C GLY A 274 -16.24 9.98 -5.27
N GLU A 275 -17.30 9.96 -4.47
CA GLU A 275 -18.29 8.89 -4.43
C GLU A 275 -19.68 9.51 -4.58
N HIS A 276 -20.47 9.01 -5.54
CA HIS A 276 -21.84 9.43 -5.77
C HIS A 276 -22.78 8.23 -5.70
N TRP A 277 -23.80 8.31 -4.84
CA TRP A 277 -24.87 7.32 -4.76
C TRP A 277 -25.99 7.67 -5.77
N VAL A 278 -25.95 7.04 -6.95
CA VAL A 278 -26.97 7.22 -8.00
C VAL A 278 -28.34 6.75 -7.53
N ARG A 279 -28.34 5.63 -6.80
CA ARG A 279 -29.50 5.13 -6.05
C ARG A 279 -29.04 4.87 -4.62
N PRO A 280 -29.52 5.65 -3.64
CA PRO A 280 -29.11 5.47 -2.26
C PRO A 280 -29.22 4.01 -1.82
N GLN A 281 -28.16 3.51 -1.17
CA GLN A 281 -28.03 2.13 -0.68
C GLN A 281 -28.16 1.03 -1.76
N ARG A 282 -28.11 1.35 -3.07
CA ARG A 282 -28.18 0.36 -4.15
C ARG A 282 -27.04 0.44 -5.14
N VAL A 283 -26.75 1.64 -5.65
CA VAL A 283 -25.70 1.83 -6.67
C VAL A 283 -24.89 3.08 -6.32
N ALA A 284 -23.61 2.88 -6.14
CA ALA A 284 -22.63 3.96 -6.01
C ALA A 284 -21.62 3.91 -7.15
N LEU A 285 -21.22 5.08 -7.64
CA LEU A 285 -20.14 5.27 -8.59
C LEU A 285 -19.02 6.07 -7.93
N ARG A 286 -17.79 5.76 -8.30
CA ARG A 286 -16.59 6.40 -7.76
C ARG A 286 -15.63 6.75 -8.86
N GLY A 287 -14.91 7.83 -8.66
CA GLY A 287 -13.80 8.22 -9.50
C GLY A 287 -12.72 8.86 -8.65
N GLY A 288 -11.48 8.72 -9.08
CA GLY A 288 -10.37 9.32 -8.37
C GLY A 288 -9.11 9.42 -9.22
N ALA A 289 -8.16 10.18 -8.71
CA ALA A 289 -6.82 10.29 -9.27
C ALA A 289 -5.81 10.41 -8.14
N ARG A 290 -4.62 9.85 -8.34
CA ARG A 290 -3.49 10.02 -7.44
C ARG A 290 -2.25 10.40 -8.22
N PHE A 291 -1.39 11.16 -7.56
CA PHE A 291 -0.17 11.72 -8.12
C PHE A 291 0.98 11.43 -7.16
N ASN A 292 2.03 10.79 -7.65
CA ASN A 292 3.27 10.70 -6.90
C ASN A 292 4.04 12.02 -7.04
N THR A 293 4.41 12.64 -5.92
CA THR A 293 5.13 13.93 -5.88
C THR A 293 6.59 13.79 -5.43
N ALA A 294 7.08 12.56 -5.22
CA ALA A 294 8.47 12.24 -4.90
C ALA A 294 8.98 11.14 -5.85
N GLY A 295 10.30 11.13 -6.12
CA GLY A 295 10.88 10.18 -7.06
C GLY A 295 10.30 10.33 -8.48
N GLU A 296 10.00 9.20 -9.11
CA GLU A 296 9.32 9.23 -10.41
C GLU A 296 7.90 9.74 -10.27
N GLN A 297 7.60 10.81 -11.02
CA GLN A 297 6.27 11.40 -11.04
C GLN A 297 5.34 10.51 -11.85
N ASP A 298 4.46 9.85 -11.15
CA ASP A 298 3.45 8.97 -11.70
C ASP A 298 2.04 9.48 -11.42
N ARG A 299 1.11 9.16 -12.32
CA ARG A 299 -0.29 9.56 -12.25
C ARG A 299 -1.17 8.35 -12.52
N THR A 300 -2.08 8.08 -11.62
CA THR A 300 -3.04 7.00 -11.76
C THR A 300 -4.45 7.56 -11.71
N VAL A 301 -5.30 7.15 -12.63
CA VAL A 301 -6.75 7.42 -12.63
C VAL A 301 -7.46 6.15 -12.22
N THR A 302 -8.52 6.28 -11.43
CA THR A 302 -9.28 5.15 -10.91
C THR A 302 -10.77 5.36 -11.13
N ALA A 303 -11.48 4.27 -11.30
CA ALA A 303 -12.93 4.22 -11.30
C ALA A 303 -13.41 3.05 -10.46
N GLY A 304 -14.59 3.15 -9.87
CA GLY A 304 -15.17 2.07 -9.07
C GLY A 304 -16.67 2.14 -9.00
N ALA A 305 -17.28 1.03 -8.62
CA ALA A 305 -18.72 0.94 -8.42
C ALA A 305 -19.06 -0.01 -7.26
N SER A 306 -20.21 0.24 -6.62
CA SER A 306 -20.87 -0.71 -5.73
C SER A 306 -22.28 -0.98 -6.24
N VAL A 307 -22.67 -2.24 -6.21
CA VAL A 307 -24.05 -2.65 -6.55
C VAL A 307 -24.60 -3.53 -5.43
N ALA A 308 -25.73 -3.15 -4.87
CA ALA A 308 -26.46 -4.00 -3.93
C ALA A 308 -27.15 -5.14 -4.69
N VAL A 309 -26.73 -6.37 -4.43
CA VAL A 309 -27.36 -7.60 -4.95
C VAL A 309 -28.63 -7.93 -4.16
N ARG A 310 -28.58 -7.72 -2.85
CA ARG A 310 -29.71 -7.78 -1.90
C ARG A 310 -29.59 -6.67 -0.88
N ALA A 311 -30.61 -6.47 -0.05
CA ALA A 311 -30.48 -5.61 1.12
C ALA A 311 -29.22 -5.99 1.91
N ALA A 312 -28.38 -5.02 2.18
CA ALA A 312 -27.10 -5.15 2.90
C ALA A 312 -25.98 -5.96 2.20
N LEU A 313 -26.21 -6.66 1.09
CA LEU A 313 -25.17 -7.39 0.36
C LEU A 313 -24.77 -6.63 -0.90
N PHE A 314 -23.50 -6.22 -0.98
CA PHE A 314 -22.93 -5.47 -2.09
C PHE A 314 -21.84 -6.26 -2.79
N VAL A 315 -21.70 -6.01 -4.08
CA VAL A 315 -20.51 -6.32 -4.87
C VAL A 315 -19.84 -4.99 -5.20
N ASP A 316 -18.60 -4.85 -4.80
CA ASP A 316 -17.78 -3.66 -5.07
C ASP A 316 -16.71 -4.03 -6.10
N GLY A 317 -16.41 -3.12 -7.02
CA GLY A 317 -15.34 -3.27 -8.00
C GLY A 317 -14.60 -1.97 -8.22
N TYR A 318 -13.32 -2.08 -8.61
CA TYR A 318 -12.54 -0.94 -9.07
C TYR A 318 -11.58 -1.34 -10.20
N GLY A 319 -11.19 -0.32 -10.98
CA GLY A 319 -10.12 -0.39 -11.96
C GLY A 319 -9.24 0.85 -11.86
N ALA A 320 -7.97 0.70 -12.20
CA ALA A 320 -6.97 1.76 -12.20
C ALA A 320 -6.08 1.67 -13.44
N VAL A 321 -5.67 2.82 -13.96
CA VAL A 321 -4.73 2.94 -15.08
C VAL A 321 -3.77 4.08 -14.79
N GLY A 322 -2.46 3.80 -14.89
CA GLY A 322 -1.40 4.78 -14.81
C GLY A 322 -1.10 5.44 -16.16
N ALA A 323 -0.64 6.67 -16.13
CA ALA A 323 -0.41 7.45 -17.36
C ALA A 323 1.00 7.26 -17.97
N LYS A 324 2.00 6.86 -17.20
CA LYS A 324 3.40 6.82 -17.65
C LYS A 324 4.09 5.46 -17.52
N THR A 325 3.77 4.70 -16.52
CA THR A 325 4.55 3.51 -16.12
C THR A 325 3.84 2.19 -16.43
N GLY A 326 2.79 2.19 -17.25
CA GLY A 326 1.96 1.01 -17.45
C GLY A 326 1.29 0.52 -16.16
N GLU A 327 1.13 1.39 -15.17
CA GLU A 327 0.44 1.03 -13.93
C GLU A 327 -1.01 0.68 -14.23
N SER A 328 -1.41 -0.52 -13.86
CA SER A 328 -2.78 -0.98 -13.94
C SER A 328 -3.18 -1.67 -12.65
N GLY A 329 -4.47 -1.72 -12.37
CA GLY A 329 -4.98 -2.40 -11.20
C GLY A 329 -6.46 -2.71 -11.32
N TRP A 330 -6.86 -3.76 -10.63
CA TRP A 330 -8.25 -4.15 -10.52
C TRP A 330 -8.54 -4.79 -9.16
N GLY A 331 -9.78 -4.82 -8.79
CA GLY A 331 -10.19 -5.56 -7.60
C GLY A 331 -11.69 -5.69 -7.51
N VAL A 332 -12.10 -6.71 -6.75
CA VAL A 332 -13.49 -7.01 -6.44
C VAL A 332 -13.64 -7.32 -4.95
N ALA A 333 -14.80 -7.01 -4.40
CA ALA A 333 -15.16 -7.40 -3.04
C ALA A 333 -16.63 -7.81 -2.96
N ALA A 334 -16.90 -8.79 -2.09
CA ALA A 334 -18.21 -9.04 -1.55
C ALA A 334 -18.31 -8.39 -0.17
N ARG A 335 -19.31 -7.53 0.02
CA ARG A 335 -19.45 -6.75 1.26
C ARG A 335 -20.87 -6.85 1.82
N VAL A 336 -20.96 -7.04 3.12
CA VAL A 336 -22.21 -7.01 3.89
C VAL A 336 -22.15 -5.79 4.81
N SER A 337 -23.20 -4.94 4.75
CA SER A 337 -23.21 -3.66 5.48
C SER A 337 -24.62 -3.33 5.97
N PHE A 338 -24.79 -3.12 7.29
CA PHE A 338 -26.08 -2.79 7.92
C PHE A 338 -26.02 -1.46 8.66
#